data_d0f523ff10d3f260b4c24fd2de3d5b84
#
_entry.id   d0f523ff10d3f260b4c24fd2de3d5b84
#
_cell.length_a   1.000
_cell.length_b   1.000
_cell.length_c   1.000
_cell.angle_alpha   90.00
_cell.angle_beta   90.00
_cell.angle_gamma   90.00
#
_symmetry.space_group_name_H-M   'P 1'
#
loop_
_entity.id
_entity.type
_entity.pdbx_description
1 polymer ?
#
loop_
_entity_poly.entity_id
_entity_poly.type
_entity_poly.pdbx_seq_one_letter_code
_entity_poly.pdbx_strand_id
1 'polypeptide(L)'
;MEVHGVTSEVKIEEVTFGHLTELNDKFKMRATEFVLAPGAFIGAHHHAGPGIRYILSGEITVTEGGIATVYKAGEYYYETGNIAHTAENKANVPLRFSVVEMIPKTWTGPAVIPPRSH
;
A
#
# COMPACT_ATOMS: atom_id res chain seq x y z
N MET A 1 -13.97 -3.00 -5.80
CA MET A 1 -12.64 -2.49 -6.18
C MET A 1 -12.09 -3.36 -7.29
N GLU A 2 -11.68 -2.74 -8.36
CA GLU A 2 -11.12 -3.43 -9.51
C GLU A 2 -9.61 -3.61 -9.34
N VAL A 3 -9.10 -4.82 -9.59
CA VAL A 3 -7.66 -5.13 -9.46
C VAL A 3 -7.24 -6.01 -10.62
N HIS A 4 -6.21 -5.58 -11.35
CA HIS A 4 -5.63 -6.31 -12.48
C HIS A 4 -4.11 -6.35 -12.39
N GLY A 5 -3.51 -7.51 -12.62
CA GLY A 5 -2.07 -7.65 -12.80
C GLY A 5 -1.23 -7.42 -11.54
N VAL A 6 -1.80 -7.65 -10.36
CA VAL A 6 -1.14 -7.40 -9.08
C VAL A 6 -0.86 -8.72 -8.37
N THR A 7 0.38 -8.88 -7.89
CA THR A 7 0.75 -9.95 -6.96
C THR A 7 1.41 -9.34 -5.74
N SER A 8 1.29 -10.00 -4.60
CA SER A 8 1.88 -9.50 -3.36
C SER A 8 2.32 -10.64 -2.44
N GLU A 9 3.28 -10.35 -1.58
CA GLU A 9 3.79 -11.29 -0.59
C GLU A 9 4.07 -10.55 0.71
N VAL A 10 3.47 -10.99 1.82
CA VAL A 10 3.80 -10.47 3.14
C VAL A 10 5.18 -11.02 3.53
N LYS A 11 6.11 -10.12 3.83
CA LYS A 11 7.50 -10.47 4.16
C LYS A 11 7.71 -10.61 5.66
N ILE A 12 7.08 -9.78 6.45
CA ILE A 12 7.14 -9.81 7.91
C ILE A 12 5.91 -9.16 8.50
N GLU A 13 5.46 -9.70 9.63
CA GLU A 13 4.33 -9.15 10.37
C GLU A 13 4.56 -9.39 11.86
N GLU A 14 4.54 -8.31 12.65
CA GLU A 14 4.79 -8.35 14.08
C GLU A 14 3.81 -7.47 14.83
N VAL A 15 3.21 -8.02 15.88
CA VAL A 15 2.37 -7.24 16.80
C VAL A 15 3.23 -6.22 17.54
N THR A 16 2.70 -5.02 17.71
CA THR A 16 3.44 -3.93 18.35
C THR A 16 3.64 -4.17 19.85
N PHE A 17 4.91 -4.19 20.26
CA PHE A 17 5.35 -4.23 21.65
C PHE A 17 6.67 -3.47 21.75
N GLY A 18 6.83 -2.66 22.77
CA GLY A 18 8.09 -1.98 22.98
C GLY A 18 8.00 -0.71 23.79
N HIS A 19 8.92 0.19 23.51
CA HIS A 19 9.08 1.44 24.24
C HIS A 19 7.84 2.35 24.20
N LEU A 20 7.15 2.38 23.05
CA LEU A 20 5.89 3.14 22.90
C LEU A 20 4.76 2.28 23.46
N THR A 21 4.60 2.32 24.77
CA THR A 21 3.69 1.40 25.49
C THR A 21 2.22 1.57 25.10
N GLU A 22 1.82 2.74 24.62
CA GLU A 22 0.47 2.99 24.13
C GLU A 22 0.10 2.12 22.93
N LEU A 23 1.08 1.61 22.21
CA LEU A 23 0.87 0.76 21.04
C LEU A 23 0.86 -0.72 21.39
N ASN A 24 1.30 -1.09 22.61
CA ASN A 24 1.47 -2.49 22.98
C ASN A 24 0.19 -3.31 22.79
N ASP A 25 0.31 -4.39 22.02
CA ASP A 25 -0.76 -5.37 21.76
C ASP A 25 -2.01 -4.76 21.09
N LYS A 26 -1.86 -3.66 20.39
CA LYS A 26 -3.00 -2.96 19.72
C LYS A 26 -2.94 -3.02 18.20
N PHE A 27 -1.75 -3.00 17.65
CA PHE A 27 -1.51 -2.95 16.22
C PHE A 27 -0.51 -4.01 15.81
N LYS A 28 -0.28 -4.11 14.52
CA LYS A 28 0.86 -4.86 13.99
C LYS A 28 1.50 -4.07 12.87
N MET A 29 2.82 -4.24 12.76
CA MET A 29 3.58 -3.73 11.63
C MET A 29 3.65 -4.82 10.59
N ARG A 30 3.39 -4.47 9.35
CA ARG A 30 3.43 -5.41 8.23
C ARG A 30 4.26 -4.83 7.11
N ALA A 31 5.22 -5.61 6.59
CA ALA A 31 5.92 -5.27 5.37
C ALA A 31 5.48 -6.22 4.26
N THR A 32 5.05 -5.67 3.14
CA THR A 32 4.57 -6.42 1.98
C THR A 32 5.31 -5.96 0.74
N GLU A 33 5.73 -6.89 -0.12
CA GLU A 33 6.23 -6.56 -1.45
C GLU A 33 5.14 -6.79 -2.47
N PHE A 34 5.01 -5.83 -3.39
CA PHE A 34 4.04 -5.86 -4.49
C PHE A 34 4.77 -5.89 -5.81
N VAL A 35 4.19 -6.62 -6.76
CA VAL A 35 4.61 -6.58 -8.16
C VAL A 35 3.39 -6.26 -9.00
N LEU A 36 3.49 -5.20 -9.79
CA LEU A 36 2.45 -4.79 -10.73
C LEU A 36 2.98 -4.97 -12.16
N ALA A 37 2.34 -5.85 -12.92
CA ALA A 37 2.65 -6.04 -14.33
C ALA A 37 2.40 -4.74 -15.11
N PRO A 38 3.01 -4.56 -16.30
CA PRO A 38 2.66 -3.42 -17.17
C PRO A 38 1.15 -3.35 -17.41
N GLY A 39 0.57 -2.17 -17.22
CA GLY A 39 -0.88 -1.97 -17.34
C GLY A 39 -1.69 -2.39 -16.12
N ALA A 40 -1.05 -2.87 -15.06
CA ALA A 40 -1.74 -3.25 -13.82
C ALA A 40 -2.44 -2.06 -13.20
N PHE A 41 -3.56 -2.34 -12.54
CA PHE A 41 -4.43 -1.31 -11.98
C PHE A 41 -5.03 -1.79 -10.66
N ILE A 42 -5.05 -0.88 -9.69
CA ILE A 42 -5.78 -1.05 -8.44
C ILE A 42 -6.79 0.08 -8.35
N GLY A 43 -8.08 -0.26 -8.38
CA GLY A 43 -9.18 0.71 -8.32
C GLY A 43 -9.20 1.47 -7.01
N ALA A 44 -10.09 2.44 -6.92
CA ALA A 44 -10.18 3.32 -5.75
C ALA A 44 -10.27 2.52 -4.45
N HIS A 45 -9.40 2.84 -3.51
CA HIS A 45 -9.31 2.18 -2.21
C HIS A 45 -8.60 3.11 -1.22
N HIS A 46 -8.76 2.80 0.07
CA HIS A 46 -7.92 3.35 1.11
C HIS A 46 -7.30 2.20 1.91
N HIS A 47 -6.56 2.49 2.96
CA HIS A 47 -5.80 1.48 3.70
C HIS A 47 -6.25 1.36 5.15
N ALA A 48 -5.99 0.20 5.76
CA ALA A 48 -6.34 -0.08 7.15
C ALA A 48 -5.51 0.70 8.17
N GLY A 49 -4.42 1.33 7.73
CA GLY A 49 -3.57 2.16 8.58
C GLY A 49 -2.53 2.93 7.78
N PRO A 50 -1.75 3.79 8.44
CA PRO A 50 -0.72 4.59 7.78
C PRO A 50 0.47 3.73 7.38
N GLY A 51 1.18 4.15 6.34
CA GLY A 51 2.34 3.41 5.90
C GLY A 51 3.25 4.17 4.94
N ILE A 52 4.45 3.65 4.80
CA ILE A 52 5.47 4.17 3.89
C ILE A 52 5.63 3.17 2.75
N ARG A 53 5.72 3.68 1.53
CA ARG A 53 6.00 2.91 0.32
C ARG A 53 7.39 3.26 -0.19
N TYR A 54 8.09 2.25 -0.68
CA TYR A 54 9.40 2.42 -1.31
C TYR A 54 9.40 1.73 -2.66
N ILE A 55 9.75 2.48 -3.72
CA ILE A 55 9.78 1.94 -5.08
C ILE A 55 11.11 1.27 -5.32
N LEU A 56 11.09 -0.06 -5.51
CA LEU A 56 12.29 -0.87 -5.75
C LEU A 56 12.71 -0.80 -7.22
N SER A 57 11.76 -0.90 -8.14
CA SER A 57 12.01 -0.83 -9.59
C SER A 57 10.73 -0.42 -10.32
N GLY A 58 10.90 0.23 -11.46
CA GLY A 58 9.78 0.75 -12.24
C GLY A 58 9.24 2.06 -11.68
N GLU A 59 7.97 2.32 -11.92
CA GLU A 59 7.31 3.52 -11.43
C GLU A 59 5.82 3.26 -11.16
N ILE A 60 5.25 3.96 -10.20
CA ILE A 60 3.84 3.89 -9.86
C ILE A 60 3.17 5.24 -10.11
N THR A 61 1.97 5.21 -10.66
CA THR A 61 1.12 6.39 -10.77
C THR A 61 0.00 6.28 -9.74
N VAL A 62 -0.03 7.21 -8.80
CA VAL A 62 -1.06 7.28 -7.76
C VAL A 62 -1.94 8.48 -8.05
N THR A 63 -3.25 8.26 -8.16
CA THR A 63 -4.21 9.33 -8.42
C THR A 63 -5.11 9.52 -7.21
N GLU A 64 -5.10 10.72 -6.66
CA GLU A 64 -5.83 11.10 -5.47
C GLU A 64 -6.47 12.46 -5.71
N GLY A 65 -7.80 12.54 -5.52
CA GLY A 65 -8.52 13.80 -5.75
C GLY A 65 -8.36 14.35 -7.16
N GLY A 66 -8.25 13.49 -8.17
CA GLY A 66 -8.04 13.88 -9.56
C GLY A 66 -6.61 14.28 -9.90
N ILE A 67 -5.69 14.23 -8.96
CA ILE A 67 -4.28 14.59 -9.17
C ILE A 67 -3.44 13.32 -9.22
N ALA A 68 -2.75 13.12 -10.35
CA ALA A 68 -1.84 11.99 -10.54
C ALA A 68 -0.42 12.38 -10.13
N THR A 69 0.21 11.53 -9.33
CA THR A 69 1.61 11.67 -8.93
C THR A 69 2.36 10.41 -9.33
N VAL A 70 3.53 10.56 -9.91
CA VAL A 70 4.39 9.44 -10.29
C VAL A 70 5.56 9.34 -9.32
N TYR A 71 5.75 8.15 -8.75
CA TYR A 71 6.91 7.84 -7.92
C TYR A 71 7.76 6.81 -8.65
N LYS A 72 9.07 7.03 -8.66
CA LYS A 72 10.04 6.22 -9.42
C LYS A 72 10.96 5.43 -8.48
N ALA A 73 11.67 4.47 -9.06
CA ALA A 73 12.65 3.67 -8.32
C ALA A 73 13.57 4.54 -7.44
N GLY A 74 13.72 4.15 -6.18
CA GLY A 74 14.49 4.88 -5.18
C GLY A 74 13.70 5.92 -4.40
N GLU A 75 12.45 6.20 -4.78
CA GLU A 75 11.61 7.18 -4.09
C GLU A 75 10.73 6.53 -3.02
N TYR A 76 10.46 7.29 -1.97
CA TYR A 76 9.53 6.93 -0.91
C TYR A 76 8.31 7.84 -0.97
N TYR A 77 7.16 7.34 -0.53
CA TYR A 77 6.00 8.18 -0.27
C TYR A 77 5.20 7.66 0.91
N TYR A 78 4.40 8.52 1.50
CA TYR A 78 3.61 8.22 2.69
C TYR A 78 2.12 8.26 2.37
N GLU A 79 1.37 7.33 2.94
CA GLU A 79 -0.09 7.33 2.88
C GLU A 79 -0.65 7.25 4.29
N THR A 80 -1.64 8.11 4.57
CA THR A 80 -2.28 8.17 5.89
C THR A 80 -3.24 7.01 6.12
N GLY A 81 -3.74 6.41 5.06
CA GLY A 81 -4.71 5.31 5.12
C GLY A 81 -6.16 5.74 5.03
N ASN A 82 -6.47 7.02 5.20
CA ASN A 82 -7.87 7.50 5.21
C ASN A 82 -8.30 8.23 3.94
N ILE A 83 -7.45 8.32 2.94
CA ILE A 83 -7.74 9.02 1.68
C ILE A 83 -7.78 8.00 0.54
N ALA A 84 -8.90 7.95 -0.18
CA ALA A 84 -9.07 7.04 -1.30
C ALA A 84 -8.21 7.49 -2.49
N HIS A 85 -7.61 6.53 -3.18
CA HIS A 85 -6.79 6.76 -4.36
C HIS A 85 -6.80 5.52 -5.25
N THR A 86 -6.30 5.68 -6.49
CA THR A 86 -6.01 4.57 -7.38
C THR A 86 -4.51 4.43 -7.55
N ALA A 87 -4.05 3.23 -7.89
CA ALA A 87 -2.65 2.97 -8.19
C ALA A 87 -2.54 2.23 -9.52
N GLU A 88 -1.53 2.57 -10.32
CA GLU A 88 -1.42 2.04 -11.67
C GLU A 88 0.02 1.96 -12.11
N ASN A 89 0.36 0.90 -12.85
CA ASN A 89 1.62 0.82 -13.58
C ASN A 89 1.36 1.19 -15.04
N LYS A 90 1.63 2.45 -15.40
CA LYS A 90 1.46 2.95 -16.77
C LYS A 90 2.67 2.72 -17.66
N ALA A 91 3.76 2.20 -17.10
CA ALA A 91 4.98 1.89 -17.86
C ALA A 91 4.86 0.54 -18.55
N ASN A 92 5.84 0.23 -19.40
CA ASN A 92 5.90 -1.04 -20.14
C ASN A 92 6.87 -2.04 -19.50
N VAL A 93 7.28 -1.80 -18.24
CA VAL A 93 8.12 -2.69 -17.43
C VAL A 93 7.42 -2.97 -16.11
N PRO A 94 7.71 -4.10 -15.45
CA PRO A 94 7.12 -4.38 -14.14
C PRO A 94 7.50 -3.33 -13.10
N LEU A 95 6.56 -3.08 -12.19
CA LEU A 95 6.76 -2.23 -11.02
C LEU A 95 6.90 -3.15 -9.80
N ARG A 96 7.93 -2.89 -8.97
CA ARG A 96 8.07 -3.54 -7.67
C ARG A 96 8.20 -2.47 -6.60
N PHE A 97 7.43 -2.63 -5.54
CA PHE A 97 7.52 -1.72 -4.39
C PHE A 97 7.21 -2.46 -3.10
N SER A 98 7.72 -1.92 -2.00
CA SER A 98 7.42 -2.44 -0.68
C SER A 98 6.56 -1.43 0.09
N VAL A 99 5.70 -1.98 0.95
CA VAL A 99 4.82 -1.22 1.84
C VAL A 99 5.12 -1.66 3.26
N VAL A 100 5.43 -0.70 4.14
CA VAL A 100 5.53 -0.93 5.57
C VAL A 100 4.42 -0.13 6.22
N GLU A 101 3.49 -0.80 6.91
CA GLU A 101 2.29 -0.17 7.43
C GLU A 101 1.97 -0.65 8.83
N MET A 102 1.30 0.21 9.60
CA MET A 102 0.74 -0.12 10.89
C MET A 102 -0.76 -0.32 10.73
N ILE A 103 -1.25 -1.50 11.10
CA ILE A 103 -2.66 -1.87 10.91
C ILE A 103 -3.21 -2.47 12.21
N PRO A 104 -4.54 -2.56 12.36
CA PRO A 104 -5.12 -3.21 13.54
C PRO A 104 -4.57 -4.62 13.74
N LYS A 105 -4.29 -4.98 14.97
CA LYS A 105 -3.74 -6.30 15.34
C LYS A 105 -4.52 -7.47 14.75
N THR A 106 -5.84 -7.34 14.70
CA THR A 106 -6.75 -8.41 14.25
C THR A 106 -7.01 -8.41 12.74
N TRP A 107 -6.44 -7.46 12.00
CA TRP A 107 -6.65 -7.38 10.56
C TRP A 107 -6.08 -8.60 9.85
N THR A 108 -6.85 -9.21 8.94
CA THR A 108 -6.42 -10.33 8.11
C THR A 108 -6.61 -9.98 6.64
N GLY A 109 -5.79 -10.58 5.78
CA GLY A 109 -5.84 -10.33 4.34
C GLY A 109 -5.20 -9.00 3.93
N PRO A 110 -5.38 -8.58 2.68
CA PRO A 110 -4.84 -7.32 2.18
C PRO A 110 -5.37 -6.13 2.99
N ALA A 111 -4.48 -5.18 3.30
CA ALA A 111 -4.83 -4.02 4.13
C ALA A 111 -5.43 -2.88 3.29
N VAL A 112 -6.26 -3.22 2.32
CA VAL A 112 -6.95 -2.29 1.43
C VAL A 112 -8.45 -2.34 1.70
N ILE A 113 -9.08 -1.19 1.66
CA ILE A 113 -10.50 -1.03 1.96
C ILE A 113 -11.18 -0.34 0.77
N PRO A 114 -12.20 -0.97 0.14
CA PRO A 114 -12.95 -0.31 -0.93
C PRO A 114 -13.65 0.95 -0.41
N PRO A 115 -13.85 1.96 -1.26
CA PRO A 115 -14.62 3.13 -0.88
C PRO A 115 -16.04 2.73 -0.49
N ARG A 116 -16.65 3.52 0.38
CA ARG A 116 -18.06 3.31 0.70
C ARG A 116 -18.91 3.55 -0.54
N SER A 117 -19.82 2.63 -0.81
CA SER A 117 -20.87 2.85 -1.80
C SER A 117 -22.00 3.61 -1.14
N HIS A 118 -22.55 4.56 -1.86
CA HIS A 118 -23.67 5.38 -1.42
C HIS A 118 -24.90 5.05 -2.23
#